data_0753c5b436243e6f3e411c3a0afe504e
#
_entry.id   0753c5b436243e6f3e411c3a0afe504e
#
_cell.length_a   1.000
_cell.length_b   1.000
_cell.length_c   1.000
_cell.angle_alpha   90.00
_cell.angle_beta   90.00
_cell.angle_gamma   90.00
#
_symmetry.space_group_name_H-M   'P 1'
#
loop_
_entity.id
_entity.type
_entity.pdbx_description
1 polymer ?
#
loop_
_entity_poly.entity_id
_entity_poly.type
_entity_poly.pdbx_seq_one_letter_code
_entity_poly.pdbx_strand_id
1 'polypeptide(L)'
;GAFVASDKEAGAEQTVQWFRANEMELLDCVQVRNALEPLAARLMAERSQPEDLLELQHIHQKFVEAVEKQDAATIAKYDEKFHTSIVKASRNQLLIKINHQTCERIKNFRQRTFQHNQNALNAIMPHAKILAALQAGDADAAEHYMHSHLELVAQDLISMTRDGNVSL
;
A
#
# COMPACT_ATOMS: atom_id res chain seq x y z
N GLY A 1 1.56 36.21 -24.89
CA GLY A 1 1.81 35.88 -23.51
C GLY A 1 1.94 34.39 -23.34
N ALA A 2 3.14 33.89 -23.01
CA ALA A 2 3.34 32.50 -22.66
C ALA A 2 2.67 32.28 -21.28
N PHE A 3 1.67 31.40 -21.22
CA PHE A 3 1.16 30.88 -19.94
C PHE A 3 2.26 30.02 -19.34
N VAL A 4 2.85 30.47 -18.26
CA VAL A 4 3.68 29.62 -17.39
C VAL A 4 2.73 28.71 -16.66
N ALA A 5 2.76 27.40 -17.01
CA ALA A 5 2.07 26.39 -16.22
C ALA A 5 2.53 26.53 -14.77
N SER A 6 1.61 26.44 -13.80
CA SER A 6 1.99 26.53 -12.39
C SER A 6 2.94 25.39 -12.04
N ASP A 7 3.88 25.58 -11.12
CA ASP A 7 4.81 24.53 -10.67
C ASP A 7 4.07 23.26 -10.22
N LYS A 8 2.81 23.39 -9.76
CA LYS A 8 1.93 22.28 -9.40
C LYS A 8 1.44 21.49 -10.62
N GLU A 9 1.06 22.17 -11.71
CA GLU A 9 0.62 21.50 -12.96
C GLU A 9 1.77 20.77 -13.62
N ALA A 10 2.95 21.37 -13.68
CA ALA A 10 4.16 20.73 -14.19
C ALA A 10 4.56 19.49 -13.35
N GLY A 11 4.42 19.55 -12.03
CA GLY A 11 4.67 18.43 -11.13
C GLY A 11 3.67 17.28 -11.31
N ALA A 12 2.38 17.59 -11.51
CA ALA A 12 1.34 16.61 -11.76
C ALA A 12 1.57 15.86 -13.09
N GLU A 13 1.91 16.60 -14.16
CA GLU A 13 2.21 16.00 -15.46
C GLU A 13 3.44 15.09 -15.42
N GLN A 14 4.51 15.50 -14.75
CA GLN A 14 5.69 14.67 -14.53
C GLN A 14 5.37 13.39 -13.76
N THR A 15 4.49 13.45 -12.77
CA THR A 15 4.04 12.29 -12.00
C THR A 15 3.28 11.30 -12.89
N VAL A 16 2.33 11.76 -13.68
CA VAL A 16 1.58 10.91 -14.64
C VAL A 16 2.51 10.26 -15.66
N GLN A 17 3.46 11.01 -16.22
CA GLN A 17 4.45 10.48 -17.16
C GLN A 17 5.31 9.39 -16.52
N TRP A 18 5.72 9.58 -15.26
CA TRP A 18 6.48 8.57 -14.53
C TRP A 18 5.67 7.27 -14.34
N PHE A 19 4.38 7.36 -13.95
CA PHE A 19 3.53 6.18 -13.82
C PHE A 19 3.35 5.44 -15.14
N ARG A 20 3.12 6.17 -16.25
CA ARG A 20 3.01 5.56 -17.59
C ARG A 20 4.29 4.84 -18.01
N ALA A 21 5.44 5.43 -17.74
CA ALA A 21 6.73 4.84 -18.11
C ALA A 21 7.06 3.56 -17.31
N ASN A 22 6.48 3.40 -16.10
CA ASN A 22 6.74 2.27 -15.20
C ASN A 22 5.52 1.34 -15.02
N GLU A 23 4.43 1.56 -15.77
CA GLU A 23 3.15 0.88 -15.56
C GLU A 23 3.28 -0.64 -15.55
N MET A 24 3.97 -1.23 -16.53
CA MET A 24 4.12 -2.68 -16.63
C MET A 24 4.84 -3.27 -15.43
N GLU A 25 5.96 -2.69 -15.02
CA GLU A 25 6.71 -3.16 -13.85
C GLU A 25 5.92 -3.01 -12.56
N LEU A 26 5.17 -1.92 -12.41
CA LEU A 26 4.33 -1.66 -11.24
C LEU A 26 3.14 -2.63 -11.17
N LEU A 27 2.49 -2.91 -12.30
CA LEU A 27 1.41 -3.89 -12.37
C LEU A 27 1.91 -5.29 -12.04
N ASP A 28 3.07 -5.70 -12.57
CA ASP A 28 3.70 -6.98 -12.24
C ASP A 28 3.97 -7.09 -10.72
N CYS A 29 4.49 -6.02 -10.10
CA CYS A 29 4.72 -5.98 -8.66
C CYS A 29 3.40 -6.08 -7.87
N VAL A 30 2.34 -5.38 -8.28
CA VAL A 30 1.03 -5.45 -7.61
C VAL A 30 0.41 -6.84 -7.77
N GLN A 31 0.55 -7.48 -8.93
CA GLN A 31 0.09 -8.86 -9.16
C GLN A 31 0.81 -9.85 -8.23
N VAL A 32 2.13 -9.74 -8.10
CA VAL A 32 2.92 -10.57 -7.17
C VAL A 32 2.48 -10.34 -5.72
N ARG A 33 2.28 -9.09 -5.31
CA ARG A 33 1.76 -8.77 -3.99
C ARG A 33 0.39 -9.40 -3.76
N ASN A 34 -0.52 -9.29 -4.73
CA ASN A 34 -1.88 -9.84 -4.64
C ASN A 34 -1.93 -11.38 -4.61
N ALA A 35 -0.90 -12.05 -5.13
CA ALA A 35 -0.74 -13.50 -5.01
C ALA A 35 -0.18 -13.94 -3.65
N LEU A 36 0.64 -13.12 -3.01
CA LEU A 36 1.45 -13.53 -1.85
C LEU A 36 0.99 -12.93 -0.52
N GLU A 37 0.59 -11.66 -0.49
CA GLU A 37 0.22 -10.99 0.76
C GLU A 37 -1.11 -11.47 1.36
N PRO A 38 -2.14 -11.88 0.59
CA PRO A 38 -3.31 -12.55 1.15
C PRO A 38 -2.96 -13.83 1.90
N LEU A 39 -2.08 -14.66 1.32
CA LEU A 39 -1.54 -15.85 2.01
C LEU A 39 -0.77 -15.45 3.28
N ALA A 40 0.02 -14.38 3.25
CA ALA A 40 0.71 -13.90 4.43
C ALA A 40 -0.26 -13.45 5.54
N ALA A 41 -1.35 -12.77 5.19
CA ALA A 41 -2.39 -12.36 6.14
C ALA A 41 -3.09 -13.58 6.77
N ARG A 42 -3.46 -14.59 5.96
CA ARG A 42 -3.98 -15.88 6.46
C ARG A 42 -3.03 -16.50 7.47
N LEU A 43 -1.76 -16.67 7.09
CA LEU A 43 -0.75 -17.29 7.94
C LEU A 43 -0.46 -16.47 9.20
N MET A 44 -0.52 -15.13 9.13
CA MET A 44 -0.42 -14.29 10.33
C MET A 44 -1.59 -14.55 11.27
N ALA A 45 -2.83 -14.61 10.79
CA ALA A 45 -4.00 -14.91 11.63
C ALA A 45 -3.84 -16.24 12.39
N GLU A 46 -3.18 -17.23 11.77
CA GLU A 46 -2.95 -18.56 12.34
C GLU A 46 -1.73 -18.64 13.29
N ARG A 47 -0.72 -17.77 13.11
CA ARG A 47 0.63 -17.94 13.68
C ARG A 47 1.15 -16.78 14.50
N SER A 48 0.46 -15.63 14.46
CA SER A 48 0.93 -14.43 15.18
C SER A 48 0.91 -14.61 16.68
N GLN A 49 1.83 -13.90 17.32
CA GLN A 49 1.85 -13.74 18.76
C GLN A 49 1.15 -12.43 19.14
N PRO A 50 0.69 -12.25 20.39
CA PRO A 50 0.04 -11.01 20.84
C PRO A 50 0.86 -9.75 20.50
N GLU A 51 2.19 -9.84 20.58
CA GLU A 51 3.11 -8.74 20.30
C GLU A 51 3.07 -8.31 18.84
N ASP A 52 2.91 -9.26 17.89
CA ASP A 52 2.79 -8.95 16.47
C ASP A 52 1.53 -8.12 16.17
N LEU A 53 0.41 -8.44 16.84
CA LEU A 53 -0.86 -7.72 16.71
C LEU A 53 -0.79 -6.32 17.32
N LEU A 54 -0.14 -6.18 18.48
CA LEU A 54 0.08 -4.87 19.11
C LEU A 54 0.99 -3.98 18.25
N GLU A 55 2.06 -4.54 17.67
CA GLU A 55 2.93 -3.83 16.75
C GLU A 55 2.15 -3.37 15.51
N LEU A 56 1.36 -4.24 14.89
CA LEU A 56 0.56 -3.92 13.71
C LEU A 56 -0.49 -2.84 14.01
N GLN A 57 -1.15 -2.90 15.16
CA GLN A 57 -2.09 -1.87 15.60
C GLN A 57 -1.41 -0.51 15.76
N HIS A 58 -0.22 -0.48 16.37
CA HIS A 58 0.56 0.76 16.50
C HIS A 58 0.98 1.32 15.14
N ILE A 59 1.42 0.46 14.22
CA ILE A 59 1.78 0.84 12.85
C ILE A 59 0.56 1.46 12.14
N HIS A 60 -0.61 0.84 12.24
CA HIS A 60 -1.83 1.37 11.63
C HIS A 60 -2.22 2.73 12.22
N GLN A 61 -2.14 2.90 13.55
CA GLN A 61 -2.38 4.19 14.19
C GLN A 61 -1.44 5.27 13.66
N LYS A 62 -0.14 4.97 13.52
CA LYS A 62 0.85 5.91 12.96
C LYS A 62 0.60 6.22 11.49
N PHE A 63 0.07 5.26 10.72
CA PHE A 63 -0.37 5.50 9.36
C PHE A 63 -1.52 6.53 9.33
N VAL A 64 -2.57 6.35 10.16
CA VAL A 64 -3.70 7.27 10.25
C VAL A 64 -3.25 8.68 10.67
N GLU A 65 -2.42 8.81 11.71
CA GLU A 65 -1.85 10.09 12.15
C GLU A 65 -1.05 10.80 11.04
N ALA A 66 -0.33 10.05 10.22
CA ALA A 66 0.41 10.60 9.08
C ALA A 66 -0.54 11.09 7.96
N VAL A 67 -1.63 10.37 7.70
CA VAL A 67 -2.66 10.78 6.74
C VAL A 67 -3.34 12.07 7.19
N GLU A 68 -3.69 12.20 8.46
CA GLU A 68 -4.26 13.44 9.02
C GLU A 68 -3.33 14.64 8.87
N LYS A 69 -2.01 14.42 8.98
CA LYS A 69 -0.97 15.44 8.80
C LYS A 69 -0.59 15.67 7.33
N GLN A 70 -1.11 14.86 6.41
CA GLN A 70 -0.79 14.89 4.98
C GLN A 70 0.74 14.73 4.72
N ASP A 71 1.44 13.97 5.57
CA ASP A 71 2.87 13.70 5.44
C ASP A 71 3.09 12.47 4.55
N ALA A 72 3.20 12.70 3.24
CA ALA A 72 3.33 11.66 2.23
C ALA A 72 4.51 10.68 2.48
N ALA A 73 5.64 11.18 2.96
CA ALA A 73 6.81 10.35 3.24
C ALA A 73 6.55 9.42 4.44
N THR A 74 5.93 9.93 5.49
CA THR A 74 5.56 9.15 6.68
C THR A 74 4.42 8.17 6.37
N ILE A 75 3.45 8.57 5.52
CA ILE A 75 2.39 7.68 5.04
C ILE A 75 3.01 6.47 4.31
N ALA A 76 3.86 6.71 3.30
CA ALA A 76 4.53 5.65 2.54
C ALA A 76 5.34 4.71 3.43
N LYS A 77 6.02 5.25 4.43
CA LYS A 77 6.80 4.48 5.42
C LYS A 77 5.92 3.54 6.26
N TYR A 78 4.78 4.04 6.75
CA TYR A 78 3.90 3.22 7.61
C TYR A 78 3.02 2.26 6.82
N ASP A 79 2.67 2.58 5.56
CA ASP A 79 2.08 1.63 4.63
C ASP A 79 3.03 0.44 4.38
N GLU A 80 4.29 0.71 4.05
CA GLU A 80 5.30 -0.35 3.88
C GLU A 80 5.45 -1.20 5.14
N LYS A 81 5.52 -0.56 6.31
CA LYS A 81 5.62 -1.27 7.60
C LYS A 81 4.40 -2.14 7.87
N PHE A 82 3.19 -1.68 7.54
CA PHE A 82 1.96 -2.46 7.73
C PHE A 82 2.03 -3.78 6.96
N HIS A 83 2.30 -3.72 5.67
CA HIS A 83 2.41 -4.90 4.82
C HIS A 83 3.58 -5.81 5.20
N THR A 84 4.76 -5.24 5.45
CA THR A 84 5.95 -6.03 5.81
C THR A 84 5.82 -6.69 7.17
N SER A 85 5.15 -6.08 8.15
CA SER A 85 4.88 -6.70 9.45
C SER A 85 3.95 -7.90 9.34
N ILE A 86 2.92 -7.85 8.50
CA ILE A 86 2.04 -8.97 8.20
C ILE A 86 2.84 -10.14 7.60
N VAL A 87 3.65 -9.85 6.58
CA VAL A 87 4.50 -10.87 5.95
C VAL A 87 5.50 -11.47 6.95
N LYS A 88 6.11 -10.67 7.79
CA LYS A 88 7.04 -11.13 8.84
C LYS A 88 6.34 -12.04 9.86
N ALA A 89 5.15 -11.65 10.31
CA ALA A 89 4.36 -12.40 11.27
C ALA A 89 3.75 -13.70 10.69
N SER A 90 3.69 -13.84 9.37
CA SER A 90 3.34 -15.11 8.71
C SER A 90 4.30 -16.26 9.04
N ARG A 91 5.51 -15.96 9.53
CA ARG A 91 6.60 -16.91 9.83
C ARG A 91 7.04 -17.74 8.60
N ASN A 92 6.65 -17.36 7.40
CA ASN A 92 7.06 -18.02 6.16
C ASN A 92 8.33 -17.34 5.61
N GLN A 93 9.47 -18.00 5.76
CA GLN A 93 10.79 -17.45 5.39
C GLN A 93 10.92 -17.13 3.90
N LEU A 94 10.24 -17.89 3.03
CA LEU A 94 10.27 -17.64 1.60
C LEU A 94 9.45 -16.40 1.24
N LEU A 95 8.24 -16.25 1.81
CA LEU A 95 7.43 -15.04 1.65
C LEU A 95 8.19 -13.78 2.10
N ILE A 96 8.87 -13.85 3.24
CA ILE A 96 9.68 -12.73 3.78
C ILE A 96 10.77 -12.32 2.77
N LYS A 97 11.48 -13.27 2.18
CA LYS A 97 12.54 -12.98 1.19
C LYS A 97 11.98 -12.36 -0.09
N ILE A 98 10.89 -12.92 -0.63
CA ILE A 98 10.26 -12.40 -1.86
C ILE A 98 9.68 -11.00 -1.60
N ASN A 99 9.00 -10.80 -0.46
CA ASN A 99 8.45 -9.49 -0.10
C ASN A 99 9.51 -8.40 -0.03
N HIS A 100 10.69 -8.69 0.52
CA HIS A 100 11.79 -7.73 0.57
C HIS A 100 12.17 -7.24 -0.83
N GLN A 101 12.33 -8.15 -1.79
CA GLN A 101 12.65 -7.80 -3.17
C GLN A 101 11.54 -6.97 -3.84
N THR A 102 10.28 -7.30 -3.57
CA THR A 102 9.12 -6.57 -4.11
C THR A 102 9.02 -5.17 -3.50
N CYS A 103 9.23 -5.02 -2.19
CA CYS A 103 9.21 -3.73 -1.50
C CYS A 103 10.21 -2.73 -2.06
N GLU A 104 11.45 -3.17 -2.35
CA GLU A 104 12.47 -2.29 -2.95
C GLU A 104 12.03 -1.75 -4.32
N ARG A 105 11.37 -2.58 -5.15
CA ARG A 105 10.89 -2.18 -6.48
C ARG A 105 9.74 -1.16 -6.41
N ILE A 106 8.82 -1.32 -5.46
CA ILE A 106 7.63 -0.45 -5.36
C ILE A 106 7.82 0.76 -4.44
N LYS A 107 9.00 0.96 -3.87
CA LYS A 107 9.28 2.06 -2.94
C LYS A 107 8.95 3.44 -3.52
N ASN A 108 9.43 3.71 -4.74
CA ASN A 108 9.14 4.96 -5.43
C ASN A 108 7.65 5.09 -5.80
N PHE A 109 7.01 3.98 -6.14
CA PHE A 109 5.56 3.94 -6.39
C PHE A 109 4.77 4.38 -5.16
N ARG A 110 5.03 3.77 -3.99
CA ARG A 110 4.37 4.18 -2.74
C ARG A 110 4.53 5.67 -2.46
N GLN A 111 5.75 6.19 -2.55
CA GLN A 111 6.01 7.61 -2.29
C GLN A 111 5.22 8.53 -3.22
N ARG A 112 5.12 8.20 -4.51
CA ARG A 112 4.37 9.00 -5.49
C ARG A 112 2.86 8.84 -5.32
N THR A 113 2.38 7.64 -5.05
CA THR A 113 0.95 7.36 -4.80
C THR A 113 0.42 8.21 -3.65
N PHE A 114 1.17 8.31 -2.56
CA PHE A 114 0.74 9.05 -1.36
C PHE A 114 1.03 10.55 -1.40
N GLN A 115 1.62 11.08 -2.47
CA GLN A 115 1.57 12.51 -2.74
C GLN A 115 0.13 12.99 -3.01
N HIS A 116 -0.76 12.09 -3.40
CA HIS A 116 -2.20 12.34 -3.52
C HIS A 116 -2.90 11.85 -2.25
N ASN A 117 -3.36 12.80 -1.42
CA ASN A 117 -3.97 12.50 -0.12
C ASN A 117 -5.17 11.56 -0.21
N GLN A 118 -5.95 11.60 -1.30
CA GLN A 118 -7.12 10.74 -1.49
C GLN A 118 -6.76 9.26 -1.47
N ASN A 119 -5.62 8.86 -2.07
CA ASN A 119 -5.17 7.47 -2.07
C ASN A 119 -4.83 6.99 -0.65
N ALA A 120 -4.24 7.88 0.17
CA ALA A 120 -3.96 7.58 1.56
C ALA A 120 -5.26 7.42 2.39
N LEU A 121 -6.23 8.31 2.19
CA LEU A 121 -7.55 8.21 2.84
C LEU A 121 -8.26 6.90 2.45
N ASN A 122 -8.20 6.50 1.18
CA ASN A 122 -8.80 5.26 0.68
C ASN A 122 -8.17 4.00 1.29
N ALA A 123 -6.93 4.05 1.78
CA ALA A 123 -6.25 2.91 2.39
C ALA A 123 -6.60 2.70 3.88
N ILE A 124 -7.11 3.72 4.59
CA ILE A 124 -7.39 3.64 6.04
C ILE A 124 -8.37 2.50 6.36
N MET A 125 -9.54 2.46 5.71
CA MET A 125 -10.56 1.45 5.99
C MET A 125 -10.16 0.03 5.57
N PRO A 126 -9.54 -0.21 4.39
CA PRO A 126 -8.99 -1.52 4.07
C PRO A 126 -7.99 -2.02 5.10
N HIS A 127 -7.02 -1.22 5.53
CA HIS A 127 -6.07 -1.59 6.58
C HIS A 127 -6.78 -1.92 7.91
N ALA A 128 -7.78 -1.12 8.31
CA ALA A 128 -8.54 -1.36 9.53
C ALA A 128 -9.31 -2.70 9.49
N LYS A 129 -9.88 -3.08 8.33
CA LYS A 129 -10.57 -4.36 8.15
C LYS A 129 -9.60 -5.54 8.24
N ILE A 130 -8.43 -5.44 7.61
CA ILE A 130 -7.38 -6.46 7.72
C ILE A 130 -6.95 -6.62 9.18
N LEU A 131 -6.65 -5.51 9.86
CA LEU A 131 -6.25 -5.54 11.27
C LEU A 131 -7.31 -6.18 12.16
N ALA A 132 -8.58 -5.83 11.99
CA ALA A 132 -9.70 -6.40 12.76
C ALA A 132 -9.83 -7.91 12.55
N ALA A 133 -9.70 -8.40 11.31
CA ALA A 133 -9.72 -9.83 11.00
C ALA A 133 -8.55 -10.57 11.65
N LEU A 134 -7.34 -9.98 11.61
CA LEU A 134 -6.16 -10.55 12.27
C LEU A 134 -6.32 -10.61 13.78
N GLN A 135 -6.86 -9.56 14.41
CA GLN A 135 -7.14 -9.53 15.85
C GLN A 135 -8.21 -10.55 16.28
N ALA A 136 -9.16 -10.83 15.39
CA ALA A 136 -10.16 -11.88 15.60
C ALA A 136 -9.63 -13.32 15.35
N GLY A 137 -8.42 -13.46 14.80
CA GLY A 137 -7.88 -14.75 14.37
C GLY A 137 -8.65 -15.36 13.17
N ASP A 138 -9.40 -14.53 12.42
CA ASP A 138 -10.17 -14.96 11.26
C ASP A 138 -9.28 -14.96 10.00
N ALA A 139 -8.71 -16.13 9.73
CA ALA A 139 -7.77 -16.33 8.62
C ALA A 139 -8.42 -16.11 7.25
N ASP A 140 -9.66 -16.55 7.07
CA ASP A 140 -10.39 -16.39 5.80
C ASP A 140 -10.72 -14.92 5.53
N ALA A 141 -11.19 -14.19 6.56
CA ALA A 141 -11.45 -12.76 6.45
C ALA A 141 -10.17 -11.95 6.22
N ALA A 142 -9.07 -12.29 6.91
CA ALA A 142 -7.78 -11.61 6.75
C ALA A 142 -7.24 -11.74 5.31
N GLU A 143 -7.28 -12.95 4.76
CA GLU A 143 -6.93 -13.24 3.36
C GLU A 143 -7.81 -12.46 2.39
N HIS A 144 -9.12 -12.50 2.56
CA HIS A 144 -10.10 -11.82 1.72
C HIS A 144 -9.91 -10.30 1.72
N TYR A 145 -9.76 -9.69 2.89
CA TYR A 145 -9.60 -8.23 2.98
C TYR A 145 -8.25 -7.76 2.42
N MET A 146 -7.19 -8.54 2.60
CA MET A 146 -5.90 -8.23 1.97
C MET A 146 -5.98 -8.31 0.45
N HIS A 147 -6.63 -9.35 -0.10
CA HIS A 147 -6.86 -9.48 -1.55
C HIS A 147 -7.64 -8.28 -2.09
N SER A 148 -8.79 -7.95 -1.48
CA SER A 148 -9.63 -6.82 -1.88
C SER A 148 -8.90 -5.48 -1.80
N HIS A 149 -8.05 -5.28 -0.79
CA HIS A 149 -7.22 -4.08 -0.67
C HIS A 149 -6.23 -3.95 -1.84
N LEU A 150 -5.55 -5.03 -2.20
CA LEU A 150 -4.58 -5.00 -3.30
C LEU A 150 -5.23 -4.91 -4.68
N GLU A 151 -6.47 -5.37 -4.85
CA GLU A 151 -7.27 -5.10 -6.05
C GLU A 151 -7.57 -3.59 -6.19
N LEU A 152 -7.91 -2.91 -5.10
CA LEU A 152 -8.08 -1.44 -5.11
C LEU A 152 -6.78 -0.73 -5.47
N VAL A 153 -5.64 -1.16 -4.94
CA VAL A 153 -4.32 -0.61 -5.30
C VAL A 153 -4.03 -0.77 -6.79
N ALA A 154 -4.38 -1.92 -7.40
CA ALA A 154 -4.24 -2.15 -8.84
C ALA A 154 -5.14 -1.20 -9.66
N GLN A 155 -6.39 -1.00 -9.23
CA GLN A 155 -7.33 -0.09 -9.87
C GLN A 155 -6.86 1.37 -9.79
N ASP A 156 -6.37 1.80 -8.62
CA ASP A 156 -5.81 3.14 -8.43
C ASP A 156 -4.60 3.36 -9.35
N LEU A 157 -3.69 2.38 -9.46
CA LEU A 157 -2.55 2.44 -10.37
C LEU A 157 -3.01 2.60 -11.83
N ILE A 158 -3.97 1.81 -12.29
CA ILE A 158 -4.50 1.88 -13.66
C ILE A 158 -5.15 3.25 -13.92
N SER A 159 -5.89 3.80 -12.98
CA SER A 159 -6.51 5.12 -13.14
C SER A 159 -5.47 6.23 -13.22
N MET A 160 -4.40 6.16 -12.42
CA MET A 160 -3.29 7.12 -12.46
C MET A 160 -2.55 7.14 -13.81
N THR A 161 -2.52 6.01 -14.52
CA THR A 161 -1.85 5.91 -15.84
C THR A 161 -2.74 6.31 -17.00
N ARG A 162 -4.06 6.09 -16.89
CA ARG A 162 -5.01 6.31 -17.99
C ARG A 162 -5.60 7.72 -18.02
N ASP A 163 -6.03 8.23 -16.90
CA ASP A 163 -6.94 9.38 -16.91
C ASP A 163 -6.23 10.73 -16.90
N GLY A 164 -4.93 10.80 -16.61
CA GLY A 164 -4.25 12.09 -16.45
C GLY A 164 -4.98 13.05 -15.49
N ASN A 165 -6.10 12.59 -14.94
CA ASN A 165 -7.05 13.31 -14.12
C ASN A 165 -6.82 12.91 -12.67
N VAL A 166 -5.72 13.38 -12.13
CA VAL A 166 -5.62 13.50 -10.68
C VAL A 166 -6.42 14.74 -10.33
N SER A 167 -7.65 14.54 -9.87
CA SER A 167 -8.44 15.63 -9.29
C SER A 167 -7.60 16.31 -8.22
N LEU A 168 -7.30 17.56 -8.46
CA LEU A 168 -6.63 18.48 -7.54
C LEU A 168 -7.49 18.74 -6.31
#